data_92708d8011e95b5152f776478667ca24
#
_entry.id   92708d8011e95b5152f776478667ca24
#
_cell.length_a   1.000
_cell.length_b   1.000
_cell.length_c   1.000
_cell.angle_alpha   90.00
_cell.angle_beta   90.00
_cell.angle_gamma   90.00
#
_symmetry.space_group_name_H-M   'P 1'
#
loop_
_entity.id
_entity.type
_entity.pdbx_description
1 polymer ?
#
loop_
_entity_poly.entity_id
_entity_poly.type
_entity_poly.pdbx_seq_one_letter_code
_entity_poly.pdbx_strand_id
1 'polypeptide(L)'
;MDLGNGDTMSAGAAPQIDLKKVLANAQLPALPQSAIRLLELSQDPTNGPTEFAVPIESDPGLTGQVLRFVNSSYFGFSREISSIKLAITLVGIRTIKNFALWSAVFSLMPNPKCGPFDLKNLWQDSLRRALFARATGKLLGMKEAEEPFSAALLQDMAIPLLAKEAPAAYNKLLEARQDGTVRLSDLERRVFGWTHAEAGAMIARQWNLPEEFAVLIEAHLDLEERLKNVAKEAAAIAVGLSALLPATSDSQWSDSARFIASFEQAVGPTGPSPAAILAQVDEEFTEFAPVLKLSSPGKSLTEILEEATAPSA
;
A
#
# COMPACT_ATOMS: atom_id res chain seq x y z
N MET A 1 -31.55 50.40 -27.79
CA MET A 1 -31.29 48.97 -28.14
C MET A 1 -30.29 48.46 -27.15
N ASP A 2 -30.85 47.74 -26.24
CA ASP A 2 -30.19 47.20 -25.05
C ASP A 2 -29.60 45.83 -25.43
N LEU A 3 -28.32 45.63 -25.28
CA LEU A 3 -27.68 44.34 -25.55
C LEU A 3 -27.13 43.79 -24.24
N GLY A 4 -27.84 42.84 -23.79
CA GLY A 4 -27.73 41.89 -22.73
C GLY A 4 -26.40 41.69 -22.07
N ASN A 5 -26.44 41.81 -20.75
CA ASN A 5 -25.51 41.28 -19.78
C ASN A 5 -25.38 39.75 -19.90
N GLY A 6 -24.23 39.27 -20.32
CA GLY A 6 -23.87 37.87 -20.21
C GLY A 6 -23.61 37.49 -18.78
N ASP A 7 -24.51 36.77 -18.15
CA ASP A 7 -24.32 36.11 -16.88
C ASP A 7 -23.19 35.07 -17.01
N THR A 8 -22.01 35.42 -16.54
CA THR A 8 -20.94 34.46 -16.24
C THR A 8 -21.38 33.67 -15.02
N MET A 9 -21.92 32.49 -15.25
CA MET A 9 -22.14 31.51 -14.17
C MET A 9 -20.79 31.24 -13.45
N SER A 10 -20.64 31.86 -12.31
CA SER A 10 -19.61 31.50 -11.32
C SER A 10 -19.79 30.01 -11.02
N ALA A 11 -18.85 29.18 -11.46
CA ALA A 11 -18.73 27.81 -11.02
C ALA A 11 -18.49 27.84 -9.50
N GLY A 12 -19.56 27.69 -8.74
CA GLY A 12 -19.49 27.57 -7.28
C GLY A 12 -18.55 26.42 -6.95
N ALA A 13 -17.45 26.72 -6.25
CA ALA A 13 -16.55 25.72 -5.72
C ALA A 13 -17.38 24.70 -4.93
N ALA A 14 -17.33 23.42 -5.32
CA ALA A 14 -17.96 22.35 -4.57
C ALA A 14 -17.48 22.46 -3.10
N PRO A 15 -18.35 22.25 -2.09
CA PRO A 15 -17.95 22.35 -0.70
C PRO A 15 -16.79 21.38 -0.46
N GLN A 16 -15.61 21.92 -0.16
CA GLN A 16 -14.44 21.11 0.20
C GLN A 16 -14.80 20.30 1.45
N ILE A 17 -14.82 18.99 1.29
CA ILE A 17 -15.04 18.07 2.42
C ILE A 17 -13.79 18.10 3.28
N ASP A 18 -13.92 18.56 4.52
CA ASP A 18 -12.80 18.66 5.47
C ASP A 18 -12.38 17.25 5.90
N LEU A 19 -11.16 16.85 5.53
CA LEU A 19 -10.59 15.53 5.86
C LEU A 19 -10.60 15.25 7.37
N LYS A 20 -10.27 16.25 8.20
CA LYS A 20 -10.28 16.10 9.67
C LYS A 20 -11.67 15.79 10.19
N LYS A 21 -12.72 16.41 9.61
CA LYS A 21 -14.10 16.13 9.99
C LYS A 21 -14.54 14.74 9.54
N VAL A 22 -14.14 14.31 8.33
CA VAL A 22 -14.44 12.95 7.84
C VAL A 22 -13.82 11.92 8.77
N LEU A 23 -12.52 12.07 9.09
CA LEU A 23 -11.82 11.11 9.96
C LEU A 23 -12.27 11.21 11.43
N ALA A 24 -12.65 12.38 11.94
CA ALA A 24 -13.21 12.51 13.29
C ALA A 24 -14.58 11.85 13.43
N ASN A 25 -15.38 11.87 12.36
CA ASN A 25 -16.68 11.20 12.32
C ASN A 25 -16.55 9.70 12.03
N ALA A 26 -15.48 9.31 11.31
CA ALA A 26 -15.14 7.91 11.10
C ALA A 26 -14.79 7.30 12.46
N GLN A 27 -15.62 6.38 12.92
CA GLN A 27 -15.29 5.58 14.11
C GLN A 27 -14.17 4.61 13.71
N LEU A 28 -12.93 5.12 13.71
CA LEU A 28 -11.77 4.27 13.45
C LEU A 28 -11.72 3.16 14.50
N PRO A 29 -11.68 1.89 14.10
CA PRO A 29 -11.55 0.80 15.05
C PRO A 29 -10.23 0.91 15.81
N ALA A 30 -10.22 0.53 17.08
CA ALA A 30 -8.99 0.48 17.88
C ALA A 30 -8.10 -0.68 17.40
N LEU A 31 -6.80 -0.46 17.36
CA LEU A 31 -5.84 -1.55 17.12
C LEU A 31 -6.00 -2.64 18.19
N PRO A 32 -5.83 -3.94 17.84
CA PRO A 32 -5.76 -5.02 18.81
C PRO A 32 -4.67 -4.77 19.85
N GLN A 33 -4.90 -5.25 21.07
CA GLN A 33 -3.95 -5.07 22.18
C GLN A 33 -2.56 -5.64 21.87
N SER A 34 -2.49 -6.74 21.12
CA SER A 34 -1.24 -7.33 20.65
C SER A 34 -0.43 -6.35 19.77
N ALA A 35 -1.10 -5.66 18.85
CA ALA A 35 -0.45 -4.66 17.98
C ALA A 35 0.03 -3.43 18.78
N ILE A 36 -0.80 -2.92 19.70
CA ILE A 36 -0.43 -1.80 20.58
C ILE A 36 0.83 -2.18 21.38
N ARG A 37 0.86 -3.38 21.96
CA ARG A 37 2.01 -3.83 22.75
C ARG A 37 3.29 -3.97 21.92
N LEU A 38 3.19 -4.40 20.66
CA LEU A 38 4.34 -4.45 19.75
C LEU A 38 4.89 -3.05 19.43
N LEU A 39 4.01 -2.06 19.30
CA LEU A 39 4.42 -0.66 19.12
C LEU A 39 5.15 -0.12 20.36
N GLU A 40 4.63 -0.37 21.56
CA GLU A 40 5.27 0.03 22.82
C GLU A 40 6.66 -0.60 22.97
N LEU A 41 6.78 -1.90 22.73
CA LEU A 41 8.07 -2.61 22.81
C LEU A 41 9.10 -2.06 21.81
N SER A 42 8.65 -1.54 20.69
CA SER A 42 9.53 -0.94 19.66
C SER A 42 10.17 0.39 20.09
N GLN A 43 9.68 1.03 21.15
CA GLN A 43 10.25 2.26 21.68
C GLN A 43 11.54 2.02 22.49
N ASP A 44 11.78 0.79 22.94
CA ASP A 44 12.95 0.43 23.70
C ASP A 44 13.81 -0.56 22.91
N PRO A 45 15.01 -0.13 22.42
CA PRO A 45 15.87 -0.96 21.60
C PRO A 45 16.51 -2.14 22.37
N THR A 46 16.35 -2.21 23.69
CA THR A 46 16.85 -3.33 24.51
C THR A 46 15.93 -4.54 24.47
N ASN A 47 14.66 -4.37 24.02
CA ASN A 47 13.72 -5.47 23.86
C ASN A 47 14.19 -6.43 22.74
N GLY A 48 14.17 -7.72 23.06
CA GLY A 48 14.63 -8.78 22.16
C GLY A 48 13.49 -9.73 21.72
N PRO A 49 13.83 -10.84 21.07
CA PRO A 49 12.86 -11.80 20.57
C PRO A 49 11.92 -12.35 21.64
N THR A 50 12.34 -12.43 22.88
CA THR A 50 11.52 -12.94 24.00
C THR A 50 10.38 -11.97 24.33
N GLU A 51 10.70 -10.68 24.43
CA GLU A 51 9.71 -9.63 24.74
C GLU A 51 8.68 -9.49 23.62
N PHE A 52 9.14 -9.51 22.36
CA PHE A 52 8.27 -9.43 21.19
C PHE A 52 7.43 -10.67 20.96
N ALA A 53 7.85 -11.86 21.43
CA ALA A 53 7.03 -13.07 21.32
C ALA A 53 5.78 -13.02 22.17
N VAL A 54 5.84 -12.42 23.37
CA VAL A 54 4.76 -12.42 24.35
C VAL A 54 3.42 -11.87 23.80
N PRO A 55 3.35 -10.65 23.22
CA PRO A 55 2.09 -10.13 22.70
C PRO A 55 1.57 -10.93 21.49
N ILE A 56 2.44 -11.54 20.70
CA ILE A 56 2.03 -12.38 19.57
C ILE A 56 1.44 -13.69 20.07
N GLU A 57 2.09 -14.35 21.03
CA GLU A 57 1.65 -15.62 21.60
C GLU A 57 0.36 -15.47 22.45
N SER A 58 0.08 -14.27 22.99
CA SER A 58 -1.16 -13.98 23.69
C SER A 58 -2.37 -13.84 22.75
N ASP A 59 -2.16 -13.74 21.45
CA ASP A 59 -3.18 -13.64 20.40
C ASP A 59 -3.11 -14.87 19.49
N PRO A 60 -3.99 -15.90 19.69
CA PRO A 60 -3.94 -17.13 18.90
C PRO A 60 -4.13 -16.90 17.40
N GLY A 61 -4.91 -15.88 17.01
CA GLY A 61 -5.13 -15.51 15.63
C GLY A 61 -3.84 -15.01 14.97
N LEU A 62 -3.17 -14.08 15.65
CA LEU A 62 -1.89 -13.51 15.21
C LEU A 62 -0.77 -14.56 15.24
N THR A 63 -0.69 -15.39 16.30
CA THR A 63 0.24 -16.53 16.36
C THR A 63 0.14 -17.42 15.12
N GLY A 64 -1.07 -17.85 14.77
CA GLY A 64 -1.29 -18.69 13.60
C GLY A 64 -0.93 -18.00 12.29
N GLN A 65 -1.13 -16.69 12.18
CA GLN A 65 -0.75 -15.92 10.99
C GLN A 65 0.77 -15.77 10.87
N VAL A 66 1.46 -15.44 11.97
CA VAL A 66 2.93 -15.31 12.00
C VAL A 66 3.60 -16.64 11.68
N LEU A 67 3.13 -17.75 12.27
CA LEU A 67 3.71 -19.07 11.97
C LEU A 67 3.49 -19.48 10.50
N ARG A 68 2.32 -19.24 9.93
CA ARG A 68 2.08 -19.47 8.49
C ARG A 68 2.99 -18.60 7.61
N PHE A 69 3.19 -17.33 7.99
CA PHE A 69 4.06 -16.41 7.29
C PHE A 69 5.50 -16.93 7.25
N VAL A 70 6.05 -17.31 8.39
CA VAL A 70 7.43 -17.77 8.50
C VAL A 70 7.63 -19.13 7.82
N ASN A 71 6.62 -20.01 7.85
CA ASN A 71 6.67 -21.33 7.20
C ASN A 71 6.27 -21.30 5.72
N SER A 72 6.06 -20.12 5.12
CA SER A 72 5.81 -20.02 3.68
C SER A 72 7.06 -20.39 2.87
N SER A 73 6.87 -20.77 1.62
CA SER A 73 7.95 -21.04 0.66
C SER A 73 8.90 -19.85 0.52
N TYR A 74 8.38 -18.63 0.75
CA TYR A 74 9.16 -17.40 0.71
C TYR A 74 10.43 -17.42 1.58
N PHE A 75 10.36 -18.00 2.79
CA PHE A 75 11.53 -18.10 3.67
C PHE A 75 12.37 -19.36 3.44
N GLY A 76 11.82 -20.36 2.76
CA GLY A 76 12.56 -21.55 2.35
C GLY A 76 13.15 -22.40 3.49
N PHE A 77 12.57 -22.35 4.70
CA PHE A 77 13.06 -23.17 5.80
C PHE A 77 12.82 -24.65 5.54
N SER A 78 13.84 -25.47 5.76
CA SER A 78 13.77 -26.94 5.57
C SER A 78 12.98 -27.67 6.66
N ARG A 79 12.68 -26.99 7.76
CA ARG A 79 11.91 -27.54 8.90
C ARG A 79 10.85 -26.54 9.32
N GLU A 80 9.72 -27.06 9.77
CA GLU A 80 8.62 -26.26 10.29
C GLU A 80 9.05 -25.49 11.55
N ILE A 81 8.75 -24.19 11.56
CA ILE A 81 8.96 -23.28 12.70
C ILE A 81 7.66 -23.28 13.51
N SER A 82 7.72 -23.77 14.74
CA SER A 82 6.56 -23.90 15.64
C SER A 82 6.57 -22.93 16.82
N SER A 83 7.61 -22.08 16.94
CA SER A 83 7.76 -21.12 18.03
C SER A 83 7.90 -19.70 17.50
N ILE A 84 7.13 -18.78 18.06
CA ILE A 84 7.21 -17.34 17.72
C ILE A 84 8.59 -16.77 18.04
N LYS A 85 9.16 -17.13 19.20
CA LYS A 85 10.52 -16.71 19.56
C LYS A 85 11.54 -17.16 18.53
N LEU A 86 11.45 -18.42 18.06
CA LEU A 86 12.33 -18.94 17.02
C LEU A 86 12.09 -18.22 15.69
N ALA A 87 10.82 -18.00 15.32
CA ALA A 87 10.46 -17.23 14.14
C ALA A 87 11.14 -15.84 14.15
N ILE A 88 11.02 -15.10 15.24
CA ILE A 88 11.61 -13.78 15.41
C ILE A 88 13.15 -13.86 15.31
N THR A 89 13.77 -14.91 15.90
CA THR A 89 15.21 -15.09 15.87
C THR A 89 15.75 -15.34 14.46
N LEU A 90 15.00 -16.10 13.64
CA LEU A 90 15.41 -16.47 12.28
C LEU A 90 15.11 -15.38 11.24
N VAL A 91 13.95 -14.76 11.34
CA VAL A 91 13.43 -13.80 10.34
C VAL A 91 13.72 -12.35 10.73
N GLY A 92 13.94 -12.10 11.99
CA GLY A 92 14.19 -10.78 12.56
C GLY A 92 12.96 -10.14 13.19
N ILE A 93 13.21 -9.37 14.27
CA ILE A 93 12.15 -8.65 15.01
C ILE A 93 11.37 -7.71 14.09
N ARG A 94 12.08 -6.94 13.25
CA ARG A 94 11.48 -5.92 12.37
C ARG A 94 10.48 -6.55 11.42
N THR A 95 10.84 -7.63 10.75
CA THR A 95 9.96 -8.32 9.80
C THR A 95 8.71 -8.87 10.47
N ILE A 96 8.87 -9.56 11.61
CA ILE A 96 7.74 -10.14 12.35
C ILE A 96 6.84 -9.05 12.92
N LYS A 97 7.41 -8.00 13.53
CA LYS A 97 6.65 -6.86 14.03
C LYS A 97 5.83 -6.19 12.92
N ASN A 98 6.45 -5.89 11.79
CA ASN A 98 5.78 -5.23 10.68
C ASN A 98 4.66 -6.11 10.11
N PHE A 99 4.89 -7.41 9.96
CA PHE A 99 3.86 -8.38 9.59
C PHE A 99 2.68 -8.37 10.56
N ALA A 100 2.96 -8.37 11.87
CA ALA A 100 1.93 -8.37 12.90
C ALA A 100 1.10 -7.06 12.88
N LEU A 101 1.76 -5.90 12.75
CA LEU A 101 1.09 -4.60 12.64
C LEU A 101 0.21 -4.53 11.40
N TRP A 102 0.75 -4.94 10.26
CA TRP A 102 0.00 -4.99 9.03
C TRP A 102 -1.22 -5.93 9.12
N SER A 103 -1.05 -7.14 9.66
CA SER A 103 -2.14 -8.10 9.85
C SER A 103 -3.24 -7.52 10.75
N ALA A 104 -2.86 -6.78 11.79
CA ALA A 104 -3.79 -6.08 12.65
C ALA A 104 -4.60 -5.02 11.88
N VAL A 105 -3.92 -4.15 11.12
CA VAL A 105 -4.58 -3.11 10.31
C VAL A 105 -5.56 -3.74 9.32
N PHE A 106 -5.13 -4.78 8.61
CA PHE A 106 -5.98 -5.48 7.64
C PHE A 106 -7.24 -6.08 8.27
N SER A 107 -7.13 -6.62 9.49
CA SER A 107 -8.29 -7.19 10.20
C SER A 107 -9.35 -6.15 10.57
N LEU A 108 -8.98 -4.89 10.61
CA LEU A 108 -9.84 -3.77 10.96
C LEU A 108 -10.52 -3.10 9.76
N MET A 109 -10.05 -3.38 8.54
CA MET A 109 -10.57 -2.71 7.36
C MET A 109 -11.98 -3.15 7.04
N PRO A 110 -12.93 -2.20 6.86
CA PRO A 110 -14.28 -2.52 6.46
C PRO A 110 -14.30 -3.01 5.01
N ASN A 111 -15.32 -3.79 4.67
CA ASN A 111 -15.64 -4.15 3.29
C ASN A 111 -16.94 -3.44 2.87
N PRO A 112 -16.88 -2.14 2.51
CA PRO A 112 -18.07 -1.39 2.15
C PRO A 112 -18.63 -1.85 0.81
N LYS A 113 -19.95 -1.89 0.70
CA LYS A 113 -20.63 -2.05 -0.60
C LYS A 113 -20.66 -0.69 -1.29
N CYS A 114 -19.63 -0.39 -2.08
CA CYS A 114 -19.45 0.90 -2.73
C CYS A 114 -19.05 0.71 -4.20
N GLY A 115 -20.03 0.65 -5.08
CA GLY A 115 -19.82 0.47 -6.52
C GLY A 115 -18.93 -0.70 -6.88
N PRO A 116 -17.91 -0.48 -7.72
CA PRO A 116 -16.96 -1.50 -8.14
C PRO A 116 -15.90 -1.85 -7.07
N PHE A 117 -15.97 -1.27 -5.86
CA PHE A 117 -15.00 -1.55 -4.80
C PHE A 117 -15.01 -3.02 -4.40
N ASP A 118 -13.85 -3.64 -4.38
CA ASP A 118 -13.62 -4.99 -3.87
C ASP A 118 -12.40 -5.02 -2.94
N LEU A 119 -12.64 -5.34 -1.68
CA LEU A 119 -11.59 -5.38 -0.66
C LEU A 119 -10.52 -6.44 -0.96
N LYS A 120 -10.89 -7.55 -1.58
CA LYS A 120 -9.95 -8.60 -1.94
C LYS A 120 -8.99 -8.13 -3.03
N ASN A 121 -9.49 -7.44 -4.05
CA ASN A 121 -8.66 -6.84 -5.09
C ASN A 121 -7.70 -5.81 -4.48
N LEU A 122 -8.19 -4.95 -3.57
CA LEU A 122 -7.34 -4.00 -2.87
C LEU A 122 -6.18 -4.68 -2.12
N TRP A 123 -6.43 -5.83 -1.48
CA TRP A 123 -5.39 -6.59 -0.79
C TRP A 123 -4.40 -7.26 -1.74
N GLN A 124 -4.85 -7.73 -2.90
CA GLN A 124 -3.96 -8.23 -3.94
C GLN A 124 -3.04 -7.12 -4.46
N ASP A 125 -3.60 -5.95 -4.74
CA ASP A 125 -2.84 -4.78 -5.19
C ASP A 125 -1.85 -4.32 -4.12
N SER A 126 -2.27 -4.24 -2.86
CA SER A 126 -1.40 -3.88 -1.73
C SER A 126 -0.22 -4.82 -1.58
N LEU A 127 -0.44 -6.14 -1.73
CA LEU A 127 0.65 -7.11 -1.68
C LEU A 127 1.61 -6.96 -2.87
N ARG A 128 1.11 -6.81 -4.10
CA ARG A 128 1.95 -6.56 -5.29
C ARG A 128 2.81 -5.31 -5.11
N ARG A 129 2.21 -4.21 -4.64
CA ARG A 129 2.90 -2.96 -4.35
C ARG A 129 3.98 -3.11 -3.28
N ALA A 130 3.69 -3.83 -2.21
CA ALA A 130 4.64 -4.09 -1.14
C ALA A 130 5.85 -4.90 -1.61
N LEU A 131 5.62 -5.99 -2.35
CA LEU A 131 6.68 -6.83 -2.92
C LEU A 131 7.55 -6.02 -3.89
N PHE A 132 6.93 -5.23 -4.76
CA PHE A 132 7.61 -4.34 -5.68
C PHE A 132 8.45 -3.28 -4.94
N ALA A 133 7.87 -2.62 -3.93
CA ALA A 133 8.58 -1.59 -3.16
C ALA A 133 9.79 -2.18 -2.42
N ARG A 134 9.68 -3.40 -1.87
CA ARG A 134 10.81 -4.10 -1.24
C ARG A 134 11.91 -4.43 -2.26
N ALA A 135 11.55 -5.01 -3.40
CA ALA A 135 12.50 -5.35 -4.44
C ALA A 135 13.21 -4.10 -4.97
N THR A 136 12.46 -3.05 -5.26
CA THR A 136 13.00 -1.76 -5.73
C THR A 136 13.87 -1.09 -4.67
N GLY A 137 13.47 -1.09 -3.40
CA GLY A 137 14.27 -0.55 -2.30
C GLY A 137 15.65 -1.21 -2.23
N LYS A 138 15.72 -2.54 -2.39
CA LYS A 138 16.99 -3.28 -2.45
C LYS A 138 17.84 -2.85 -3.68
N LEU A 139 17.22 -2.70 -4.85
CA LEU A 139 17.91 -2.20 -6.04
C LEU A 139 18.48 -0.78 -5.85
N LEU A 140 17.80 0.06 -5.08
CA LEU A 140 18.25 1.40 -4.73
C LEU A 140 19.28 1.42 -3.57
N GLY A 141 19.81 0.27 -3.18
CA GLY A 141 20.91 0.13 -2.22
C GLY A 141 20.48 0.06 -0.76
N MET A 142 19.19 -0.10 -0.45
CA MET A 142 18.74 -0.31 0.92
C MET A 142 19.15 -1.69 1.41
N LYS A 143 19.85 -1.75 2.56
CA LYS A 143 20.23 -3.03 3.19
C LYS A 143 19.01 -3.82 3.64
N GLU A 144 18.02 -3.10 4.16
CA GLU A 144 16.73 -3.63 4.60
C GLU A 144 15.63 -2.81 3.95
N ALA A 145 14.66 -3.46 3.36
CA ALA A 145 13.56 -2.81 2.63
C ALA A 145 12.19 -3.16 3.23
N GLU A 146 12.17 -3.45 4.53
CA GLU A 146 10.93 -3.77 5.26
C GLU A 146 10.07 -2.52 5.50
N GLU A 147 10.66 -1.33 5.58
CA GLU A 147 9.93 -0.08 5.72
C GLU A 147 9.15 0.26 4.44
N PRO A 148 9.77 0.32 3.24
CA PRO A 148 9.01 0.54 2.01
C PRO A 148 8.02 -0.60 1.72
N PHE A 149 8.32 -1.85 2.07
CA PHE A 149 7.37 -2.96 1.99
C PHE A 149 6.11 -2.66 2.82
N SER A 150 6.28 -2.32 4.10
CA SER A 150 5.17 -2.08 5.02
C SER A 150 4.36 -0.84 4.64
N ALA A 151 5.03 0.23 4.22
CA ALA A 151 4.38 1.45 3.79
C ALA A 151 3.57 1.22 2.50
N ALA A 152 4.13 0.55 1.50
CA ALA A 152 3.44 0.22 0.26
C ALA A 152 2.25 -0.74 0.48
N LEU A 153 2.36 -1.64 1.46
CA LEU A 153 1.27 -2.52 1.83
C LEU A 153 0.09 -1.76 2.44
N LEU A 154 0.35 -0.67 3.14
CA LEU A 154 -0.65 0.16 3.84
C LEU A 154 -1.01 1.45 3.09
N GLN A 155 -0.37 1.79 1.98
CA GLN A 155 -0.53 3.08 1.32
C GLN A 155 -1.98 3.42 0.95
N ASP A 156 -2.79 2.40 0.63
CA ASP A 156 -4.18 2.54 0.23
C ASP A 156 -5.18 2.19 1.36
N MET A 157 -4.72 2.00 2.60
CA MET A 157 -5.58 1.57 3.72
C MET A 157 -6.71 2.53 4.04
N ALA A 158 -6.61 3.79 3.65
CA ALA A 158 -7.68 4.77 3.85
C ALA A 158 -8.87 4.54 2.93
N ILE A 159 -8.69 3.96 1.74
CA ILE A 159 -9.73 3.81 0.72
C ILE A 159 -10.98 3.09 1.26
N PRO A 160 -10.90 1.90 1.88
CA PRO A 160 -12.07 1.22 2.42
C PRO A 160 -12.79 2.00 3.54
N LEU A 161 -12.05 2.74 4.35
CA LEU A 161 -12.62 3.59 5.39
C LEU A 161 -13.36 4.79 4.78
N LEU A 162 -12.75 5.47 3.82
CA LEU A 162 -13.34 6.60 3.11
C LEU A 162 -14.56 6.18 2.28
N ALA A 163 -14.49 5.02 1.62
CA ALA A 163 -15.63 4.44 0.90
C ALA A 163 -16.80 4.09 1.84
N LYS A 164 -16.52 3.69 3.07
CA LYS A 164 -17.55 3.45 4.10
C LYS A 164 -18.17 4.76 4.59
N GLU A 165 -17.35 5.79 4.87
CA GLU A 165 -17.80 7.05 5.47
C GLU A 165 -18.45 8.00 4.44
N ALA A 166 -18.04 7.95 3.17
CA ALA A 166 -18.56 8.78 2.10
C ALA A 166 -19.00 7.96 0.87
N PRO A 167 -19.90 6.96 1.01
CA PRO A 167 -20.18 5.97 -0.03
C PRO A 167 -20.71 6.59 -1.32
N ALA A 168 -21.56 7.61 -1.25
CA ALA A 168 -22.10 8.26 -2.45
C ALA A 168 -21.04 9.01 -3.27
N ALA A 169 -20.06 9.63 -2.60
CA ALA A 169 -18.96 10.32 -3.26
C ALA A 169 -17.96 9.31 -3.85
N TYR A 170 -17.53 8.34 -3.04
CA TYR A 170 -16.57 7.32 -3.46
C TYR A 170 -17.10 6.42 -4.59
N ASN A 171 -18.39 6.08 -4.59
CA ASN A 171 -19.01 5.36 -5.70
C ASN A 171 -18.80 6.11 -7.02
N LYS A 172 -19.09 7.42 -7.03
CA LYS A 172 -18.88 8.25 -8.23
C LYS A 172 -17.41 8.34 -8.65
N LEU A 173 -16.47 8.43 -7.70
CA LEU A 173 -15.05 8.46 -8.00
C LEU A 173 -14.58 7.14 -8.61
N LEU A 174 -15.00 6.01 -8.04
CA LEU A 174 -14.64 4.68 -8.53
C LEU A 174 -15.25 4.39 -9.91
N GLU A 175 -16.49 4.84 -10.17
CA GLU A 175 -17.09 4.78 -11.50
C GLU A 175 -16.37 5.70 -12.51
N ALA A 176 -15.99 6.92 -12.09
CA ALA A 176 -15.28 7.89 -12.92
C ALA A 176 -13.83 7.50 -13.24
N ARG A 177 -13.27 6.56 -12.49
CA ARG A 177 -11.93 6.01 -12.70
C ARG A 177 -11.82 5.24 -14.03
N GLN A 178 -12.92 4.77 -14.60
CA GLN A 178 -13.01 4.13 -15.92
C GLN A 178 -11.96 3.03 -16.11
N ASP A 179 -11.96 2.06 -15.20
CA ASP A 179 -11.11 0.86 -15.29
C ASP A 179 -9.59 1.15 -15.47
N GLY A 180 -9.09 2.20 -14.81
CA GLY A 180 -7.68 2.55 -14.79
C GLY A 180 -7.25 3.66 -15.74
N THR A 181 -8.17 4.29 -16.49
CA THR A 181 -7.83 5.43 -17.36
C THR A 181 -7.56 6.72 -16.60
N VAL A 182 -8.12 6.86 -15.39
CA VAL A 182 -7.91 8.01 -14.50
C VAL A 182 -7.50 7.54 -13.13
N ARG A 183 -6.50 8.19 -12.53
CA ARG A 183 -6.06 7.89 -11.17
C ARG A 183 -7.11 8.30 -10.14
N LEU A 184 -7.34 7.43 -9.14
CA LEU A 184 -8.24 7.74 -8.03
C LEU A 184 -7.79 8.99 -7.27
N SER A 185 -6.49 9.12 -7.02
CA SER A 185 -5.90 10.29 -6.35
C SER A 185 -6.18 11.62 -7.06
N ASP A 186 -6.20 11.63 -8.41
CA ASP A 186 -6.50 12.85 -9.16
C ASP A 186 -7.99 13.24 -9.02
N LEU A 187 -8.85 12.23 -9.01
CA LEU A 187 -10.28 12.44 -8.78
C LEU A 187 -10.55 12.94 -7.36
N GLU A 188 -9.93 12.33 -6.35
CA GLU A 188 -10.01 12.76 -4.95
C GLU A 188 -9.53 14.20 -4.80
N ARG A 189 -8.37 14.55 -5.36
CA ARG A 189 -7.82 15.91 -5.31
C ARG A 189 -8.76 16.94 -5.90
N ARG A 190 -9.41 16.63 -7.01
CA ARG A 190 -10.38 17.51 -7.66
C ARG A 190 -11.66 17.69 -6.84
N VAL A 191 -12.16 16.61 -6.23
CA VAL A 191 -13.46 16.61 -5.53
C VAL A 191 -13.32 17.05 -4.07
N PHE A 192 -12.29 16.57 -3.38
CA PHE A 192 -12.12 16.80 -1.94
C PHE A 192 -11.06 17.84 -1.60
N GLY A 193 -10.09 18.09 -2.49
CA GLY A 193 -8.90 18.89 -2.24
C GLY A 193 -7.78 18.15 -1.51
N TRP A 194 -7.99 16.88 -1.17
CA TRP A 194 -7.04 15.96 -0.53
C TRP A 194 -7.18 14.55 -1.13
N THR A 195 -6.31 13.62 -0.75
CA THR A 195 -6.26 12.25 -1.28
C THR A 195 -6.27 11.21 -0.18
N HIS A 196 -6.43 9.94 -0.57
CA HIS A 196 -6.28 8.80 0.34
C HIS A 196 -4.87 8.71 0.96
N ALA A 197 -3.84 9.29 0.33
CA ALA A 197 -2.48 9.34 0.89
C ALA A 197 -2.43 10.17 2.17
N GLU A 198 -2.97 11.39 2.14
CA GLU A 198 -3.06 12.26 3.30
C GLU A 198 -3.96 11.65 4.39
N ALA A 199 -5.08 11.04 3.98
CA ALA A 199 -5.97 10.35 4.90
C ALA A 199 -5.27 9.15 5.56
N GLY A 200 -4.56 8.34 4.79
CA GLY A 200 -3.80 7.17 5.27
C GLY A 200 -2.72 7.57 6.27
N ALA A 201 -1.97 8.62 5.99
CA ALA A 201 -0.96 9.14 6.90
C ALA A 201 -1.56 9.62 8.22
N MET A 202 -2.70 10.32 8.18
CA MET A 202 -3.41 10.74 9.40
C MET A 202 -3.90 9.55 10.22
N ILE A 203 -4.43 8.51 9.57
CA ILE A 203 -4.87 7.27 10.24
C ILE A 203 -3.67 6.55 10.86
N ALA A 204 -2.56 6.44 10.14
CA ALA A 204 -1.33 5.83 10.65
C ALA A 204 -0.85 6.52 11.93
N ARG A 205 -0.80 7.86 11.94
CA ARG A 205 -0.45 8.65 13.12
C ARG A 205 -1.45 8.48 14.28
N GLN A 206 -2.75 8.43 13.97
CA GLN A 206 -3.79 8.21 14.99
C GLN A 206 -3.70 6.82 15.64
N TRP A 207 -3.24 5.83 14.90
CA TRP A 207 -2.97 4.49 15.42
C TRP A 207 -1.57 4.35 16.05
N ASN A 208 -0.79 5.44 16.14
CA ASN A 208 0.60 5.43 16.60
C ASN A 208 1.49 4.42 15.86
N LEU A 209 1.23 4.20 14.58
CA LEU A 209 2.15 3.43 13.73
C LEU A 209 3.48 4.19 13.61
N PRO A 210 4.59 3.51 13.29
CA PRO A 210 5.88 4.17 13.10
C PRO A 210 5.76 5.39 12.15
N GLU A 211 6.36 6.53 12.54
CA GLU A 211 6.25 7.76 11.75
C GLU A 211 6.80 7.59 10.34
N GLU A 212 7.79 6.72 10.15
CA GLU A 212 8.34 6.36 8.85
C GLU A 212 7.24 5.82 7.91
N PHE A 213 6.28 5.05 8.43
CA PHE A 213 5.15 4.56 7.63
C PHE A 213 4.23 5.70 7.23
N ALA A 214 3.89 6.58 8.18
CA ALA A 214 3.02 7.72 7.91
C ALA A 214 3.62 8.64 6.83
N VAL A 215 4.92 8.95 6.93
CA VAL A 215 5.65 9.77 5.97
C VAL A 215 5.68 9.11 4.58
N LEU A 216 5.96 7.82 4.49
CA LEU A 216 6.00 7.11 3.21
C LEU A 216 4.61 6.96 2.59
N ILE A 217 3.57 6.71 3.41
CA ILE A 217 2.18 6.67 2.97
C ILE A 217 1.76 8.04 2.42
N GLU A 218 2.10 9.14 3.09
CA GLU A 218 1.79 10.49 2.64
C GLU A 218 2.48 10.81 1.31
N ALA A 219 3.73 10.37 1.15
CA ALA A 219 4.58 10.70 0.02
C ALA A 219 4.39 9.81 -1.23
N HIS A 220 3.57 8.76 -1.18
CA HIS A 220 3.52 7.78 -2.29
C HIS A 220 2.97 8.36 -3.60
N LEU A 221 2.34 9.53 -3.56
CA LEU A 221 1.86 10.24 -4.74
C LEU A 221 2.84 11.31 -5.26
N ASP A 222 3.93 11.60 -4.54
CA ASP A 222 4.88 12.67 -4.82
C ASP A 222 6.18 12.17 -5.48
N LEU A 223 6.09 11.16 -6.33
CA LEU A 223 7.25 10.45 -6.91
C LEU A 223 8.22 11.37 -7.63
N GLU A 224 7.74 12.33 -8.46
CA GLU A 224 8.59 13.22 -9.25
C GLU A 224 9.49 14.10 -8.37
N GLU A 225 8.98 14.53 -7.22
CA GLU A 225 9.79 15.30 -6.28
C GLU A 225 10.90 14.44 -5.66
N ARG A 226 10.58 13.18 -5.34
CA ARG A 226 11.53 12.23 -4.74
C ARG A 226 12.63 11.79 -5.71
N LEU A 227 12.29 11.62 -6.98
CA LEU A 227 13.26 11.25 -8.04
C LEU A 227 14.37 12.28 -8.24
N LYS A 228 14.22 13.51 -7.75
CA LYS A 228 15.28 14.52 -7.78
C LYS A 228 16.49 14.17 -6.88
N ASN A 229 16.31 13.26 -5.92
CA ASN A 229 17.38 12.86 -5.00
C ASN A 229 17.34 11.36 -4.67
N VAL A 230 17.57 10.52 -5.66
CA VAL A 230 17.48 9.05 -5.55
C VAL A 230 18.31 8.51 -4.38
N ALA A 231 19.51 9.04 -4.15
CA ALA A 231 20.42 8.54 -3.13
C ALA A 231 19.89 8.71 -1.69
N LYS A 232 19.00 9.68 -1.45
CA LYS A 232 18.44 9.95 -0.12
C LYS A 232 17.00 9.48 0.04
N GLU A 233 16.28 9.34 -1.06
CA GLU A 233 14.83 9.11 -1.09
C GLU A 233 14.44 7.68 -1.52
N ALA A 234 15.39 6.73 -1.40
CA ALA A 234 15.21 5.37 -1.91
C ALA A 234 13.90 4.71 -1.44
N ALA A 235 13.55 4.84 -0.15
CA ALA A 235 12.30 4.27 0.39
C ALA A 235 11.06 4.93 -0.21
N ALA A 236 11.03 6.27 -0.26
CA ALA A 236 9.90 7.02 -0.81
C ALA A 236 9.73 6.79 -2.32
N ILE A 237 10.85 6.66 -3.06
CA ILE A 237 10.85 6.32 -4.49
C ILE A 237 10.31 4.91 -4.71
N ALA A 238 10.73 3.93 -3.91
CA ALA A 238 10.25 2.56 -4.02
C ALA A 238 8.73 2.47 -3.79
N VAL A 239 8.21 3.19 -2.78
CA VAL A 239 6.77 3.26 -2.50
C VAL A 239 6.03 4.05 -3.59
N GLY A 240 6.56 5.19 -4.03
CA GLY A 240 5.97 5.99 -5.10
C GLY A 240 5.91 5.27 -6.46
N LEU A 241 6.95 4.52 -6.82
CA LEU A 241 6.93 3.66 -8.01
C LEU A 241 5.88 2.56 -7.90
N SER A 242 5.73 1.95 -6.71
CA SER A 242 4.70 0.93 -6.47
C SER A 242 3.28 1.46 -6.67
N ALA A 243 3.05 2.74 -6.39
CA ALA A 243 1.75 3.39 -6.58
C ALA A 243 1.37 3.60 -8.07
N LEU A 244 2.31 3.43 -8.98
CA LEU A 244 2.06 3.45 -10.43
C LEU A 244 1.65 2.08 -10.98
N LEU A 245 1.75 0.99 -10.21
CA LEU A 245 1.32 -0.33 -10.65
C LEU A 245 -0.20 -0.35 -10.87
N PRO A 246 -0.67 -1.09 -11.88
CA PRO A 246 -2.10 -1.18 -12.19
C PRO A 246 -2.83 -1.90 -11.06
N ALA A 247 -4.09 -1.52 -10.81
CA ALA A 247 -4.93 -2.28 -9.92
C ALA A 247 -5.44 -3.55 -10.61
N THR A 248 -5.71 -4.58 -9.82
CA THR A 248 -6.25 -5.88 -10.31
C THR A 248 -7.58 -5.72 -11.06
N SER A 249 -8.35 -4.68 -10.74
CA SER A 249 -9.61 -4.35 -11.40
C SER A 249 -9.45 -3.58 -12.70
N ASP A 250 -8.25 -3.09 -13.03
CA ASP A 250 -8.03 -2.22 -14.19
C ASP A 250 -7.94 -3.04 -15.47
N SER A 251 -8.65 -2.61 -16.50
CA SER A 251 -8.54 -3.13 -17.86
C SER A 251 -7.45 -2.41 -18.66
N GLN A 252 -6.98 -1.25 -18.19
CA GLN A 252 -5.95 -0.43 -18.81
C GLN A 252 -4.93 0.03 -17.78
N TRP A 253 -3.68 0.16 -18.21
CA TRP A 253 -2.61 0.72 -17.39
C TRP A 253 -2.15 2.07 -17.95
N SER A 254 -2.88 3.13 -17.61
CA SER A 254 -2.59 4.49 -18.10
C SER A 254 -1.24 5.03 -17.62
N ASP A 255 -0.76 4.59 -16.45
CA ASP A 255 0.53 4.99 -15.90
C ASP A 255 1.74 4.18 -16.44
N SER A 256 1.55 3.24 -17.38
CA SER A 256 2.61 2.33 -17.84
C SER A 256 3.86 3.06 -18.36
N ALA A 257 3.70 4.05 -19.23
CA ALA A 257 4.81 4.84 -19.76
C ALA A 257 5.54 5.64 -18.66
N ARG A 258 4.78 6.23 -17.72
CA ARG A 258 5.31 6.94 -16.57
C ARG A 258 6.06 6.00 -15.64
N PHE A 259 5.51 4.82 -15.37
CA PHE A 259 6.16 3.79 -14.57
C PHE A 259 7.50 3.39 -15.15
N ILE A 260 7.56 3.04 -16.46
CA ILE A 260 8.78 2.64 -17.14
C ILE A 260 9.84 3.74 -17.03
N ALA A 261 9.50 4.98 -17.44
CA ALA A 261 10.44 6.10 -17.43
C ALA A 261 10.96 6.41 -16.01
N SER A 262 10.07 6.41 -15.00
CA SER A 262 10.44 6.69 -13.60
C SER A 262 11.27 5.58 -12.98
N PHE A 263 10.97 4.32 -13.31
CA PHE A 263 11.74 3.17 -12.84
C PHE A 263 13.17 3.19 -13.43
N GLU A 264 13.30 3.40 -14.74
CA GLU A 264 14.60 3.49 -15.42
C GLU A 264 15.43 4.69 -14.90
N GLN A 265 14.78 5.82 -14.64
CA GLN A 265 15.43 6.97 -13.99
C GLN A 265 15.97 6.64 -12.60
N ALA A 266 15.19 5.92 -11.80
CA ALA A 266 15.55 5.57 -10.41
C ALA A 266 16.67 4.54 -10.35
N VAL A 267 16.58 3.48 -11.15
CA VAL A 267 17.48 2.32 -11.09
C VAL A 267 18.74 2.52 -11.94
N GLY A 268 18.64 3.36 -12.97
CA GLY A 268 19.74 3.66 -13.90
C GLY A 268 19.96 2.57 -14.95
N PRO A 269 20.89 2.82 -15.91
CA PRO A 269 21.04 2.00 -17.12
C PRO A 269 21.65 0.62 -16.88
N THR A 270 22.21 0.36 -15.72
CA THR A 270 22.79 -0.94 -15.35
C THR A 270 21.84 -1.81 -14.52
N GLY A 271 20.68 -1.28 -14.17
CA GLY A 271 19.67 -2.00 -13.41
C GLY A 271 18.89 -3.02 -14.25
N PRO A 272 18.02 -3.82 -13.60
CA PRO A 272 17.13 -4.72 -14.29
C PRO A 272 16.07 -3.95 -15.08
N SER A 273 15.53 -4.59 -16.13
CA SER A 273 14.40 -4.01 -16.87
C SER A 273 13.12 -3.98 -16.01
N PRO A 274 12.14 -3.10 -16.33
CA PRO A 274 10.82 -3.14 -15.70
C PRO A 274 10.17 -4.52 -15.76
N ALA A 275 10.28 -5.24 -16.87
CA ALA A 275 9.74 -6.60 -17.01
C ALA A 275 10.39 -7.58 -16.03
N ALA A 276 11.70 -7.51 -15.82
CA ALA A 276 12.41 -8.40 -14.93
C ALA A 276 11.97 -8.24 -13.45
N ILE A 277 11.80 -6.98 -12.99
CA ILE A 277 11.35 -6.74 -11.62
C ILE A 277 9.88 -7.13 -11.43
N LEU A 278 9.02 -6.93 -12.42
CA LEU A 278 7.62 -7.35 -12.34
C LEU A 278 7.49 -8.87 -12.35
N ALA A 279 8.30 -9.59 -13.13
CA ALA A 279 8.33 -11.06 -13.11
C ALA A 279 8.74 -11.60 -11.72
N GLN A 280 9.74 -10.97 -11.07
CA GLN A 280 10.09 -11.30 -9.69
C GLN A 280 8.92 -11.08 -8.73
N VAL A 281 8.20 -9.96 -8.87
CA VAL A 281 7.03 -9.67 -8.02
C VAL A 281 5.91 -10.68 -8.23
N ASP A 282 5.65 -11.10 -9.45
CA ASP A 282 4.63 -12.13 -9.75
C ASP A 282 4.99 -13.49 -9.13
N GLU A 283 6.27 -13.88 -9.17
CA GLU A 283 6.76 -15.10 -8.52
C GLU A 283 6.60 -15.01 -6.99
N GLU A 284 7.12 -13.94 -6.36
CA GLU A 284 7.01 -13.72 -4.93
C GLU A 284 5.55 -13.62 -4.47
N PHE A 285 4.67 -13.02 -5.29
CA PHE A 285 3.23 -12.95 -5.00
C PHE A 285 2.61 -14.34 -4.90
N THR A 286 2.94 -15.24 -5.82
CA THR A 286 2.42 -16.62 -5.84
C THR A 286 2.79 -17.37 -4.57
N GLU A 287 3.98 -17.12 -4.03
CA GLU A 287 4.45 -17.74 -2.79
C GLU A 287 3.80 -17.11 -1.54
N PHE A 288 3.60 -15.79 -1.56
CA PHE A 288 3.16 -15.04 -0.37
C PHE A 288 1.63 -14.97 -0.22
N ALA A 289 0.89 -14.92 -1.31
CA ALA A 289 -0.57 -14.74 -1.31
C ALA A 289 -1.33 -15.80 -0.47
N PRO A 290 -0.95 -17.10 -0.46
CA PRO A 290 -1.60 -18.11 0.37
C PRO A 290 -1.52 -17.82 1.88
N VAL A 291 -0.43 -17.19 2.35
CA VAL A 291 -0.26 -16.78 3.76
C VAL A 291 -1.40 -15.84 4.18
N LEU A 292 -1.79 -14.97 3.27
CA LEU A 292 -2.82 -13.94 3.46
C LEU A 292 -4.22 -14.40 3.02
N LYS A 293 -4.34 -15.66 2.61
CA LYS A 293 -5.57 -16.24 2.03
C LYS A 293 -6.05 -15.45 0.81
N LEU A 294 -5.12 -14.89 0.04
CA LEU A 294 -5.42 -14.23 -1.23
C LEU A 294 -5.35 -15.26 -2.36
N SER A 295 -6.23 -15.10 -3.34
CA SER A 295 -6.12 -15.83 -4.62
C SER A 295 -5.18 -15.08 -5.56
N SER A 296 -4.67 -15.78 -6.57
CA SER A 296 -3.96 -15.13 -7.67
C SER A 296 -4.90 -14.19 -8.43
N PRO A 297 -4.41 -13.03 -8.87
CA PRO A 297 -5.12 -12.15 -9.80
C PRO A 297 -5.37 -12.84 -11.15
N GLY A 298 -6.29 -12.29 -11.93
CA GLY A 298 -6.61 -12.82 -13.27
C GLY A 298 -5.48 -12.69 -14.29
N LYS A 299 -4.61 -11.66 -14.11
CA LYS A 299 -3.41 -11.40 -14.93
C LYS A 299 -2.22 -11.12 -14.03
N SER A 300 -1.03 -11.54 -14.47
CA SER A 300 0.24 -11.14 -13.88
C SER A 300 0.59 -9.68 -14.24
N LEU A 301 1.48 -9.05 -13.47
CA LEU A 301 1.99 -7.72 -13.81
C LEU A 301 2.79 -7.74 -15.12
N THR A 302 3.48 -8.85 -15.38
CA THR A 302 4.24 -9.05 -16.61
C THR A 302 3.32 -9.09 -17.84
N GLU A 303 2.21 -9.85 -17.79
CA GLU A 303 1.20 -9.87 -18.87
C GLU A 303 0.59 -8.48 -19.11
N ILE A 304 0.27 -7.73 -18.03
CA ILE A 304 -0.27 -6.37 -18.15
C ILE A 304 0.75 -5.41 -18.78
N LEU A 305 2.05 -5.55 -18.45
CA LEU A 305 3.11 -4.75 -19.07
C LEU A 305 3.22 -5.04 -20.57
N GLU A 306 3.21 -6.31 -20.97
CA GLU A 306 3.26 -6.72 -22.38
C GLU A 306 2.09 -6.15 -23.17
N GLU A 307 0.87 -6.22 -22.63
CA GLU A 307 -0.31 -5.62 -23.25
C GLU A 307 -0.20 -4.09 -23.38
N ALA A 308 0.31 -3.41 -22.35
CA ALA A 308 0.44 -1.94 -22.34
C ALA A 308 1.55 -1.43 -23.27
N THR A 309 2.53 -2.26 -23.60
CA THR A 309 3.66 -1.91 -24.46
C THR A 309 3.55 -2.49 -25.89
N ALA A 310 2.51 -3.28 -26.16
CA ALA A 310 2.27 -3.84 -27.48
C ALA A 310 2.05 -2.70 -28.52
N PRO A 311 2.63 -2.79 -29.72
CA PRO A 311 2.35 -1.84 -30.79
C PRO A 311 0.85 -1.76 -31.06
N SER A 312 0.31 -0.55 -31.14
CA SER A 312 -1.09 -0.36 -31.56
C SER A 312 -1.27 -0.96 -32.95
N ALA A 313 -2.15 -1.95 -33.07
CA ALA A 313 -2.44 -2.66 -34.31
C ALA A 313 -3.13 -1.74 -35.34
#